data_c58583a44dd46dbda28bd4b49c53807d
#
_entry.id   c58583a44dd46dbda28bd4b49c53807d
#
_cell.length_a   1.000
_cell.length_b   1.000
_cell.length_c   1.000
_cell.angle_alpha   90.00
_cell.angle_beta   90.00
_cell.angle_gamma   90.00
#
_symmetry.space_group_name_H-M   'P 1'
#
loop_
_entity.id
_entity.type
_entity.pdbx_description
1 polymer ?
#
loop_
_entity_poly.entity_id
_entity_poly.type
_entity_poly.pdbx_seq_one_letter_code
_entity_poly.pdbx_strand_id
1 'polypeptide(L)'
;VCGYSLGVPTAPGLYDIADVTSGIRDVRGDIRDLDHLQRVFTEFRPEIVFHLAAQPIVRESYRNPVYTYETNVMGTVNVLECIRQTDSVRSAVIITTDKVYKNNEWVWGYREDEPLDGFDPYSNSKSCAELAVHSYRNSFFQKDDTPAVSTARAGNVIGGGDFASDRIIPDCVRAMESGNGVIEVRNPFSTRPYQHVLEPLAAYMMIAEKQWEDRQYADYYN
;
A
#
# COMPACT_ATOMS: atom_id res chain seq x y z
N VAL A 1 -0.08 18.76 3.73
CA VAL A 1 -0.25 17.30 3.71
C VAL A 1 -0.79 16.84 5.06
N CYS A 2 -1.66 15.82 5.05
CA CYS A 2 -2.14 15.15 6.26
C CYS A 2 -1.74 13.67 6.19
N GLY A 3 -1.06 13.18 7.24
CA GLY A 3 -0.78 11.77 7.44
C GLY A 3 -1.79 11.17 8.41
N TYR A 4 -2.33 9.98 8.07
CA TYR A 4 -3.19 9.20 8.96
C TYR A 4 -2.62 7.80 9.08
N SER A 5 -2.19 7.41 10.26
CA SER A 5 -1.54 6.11 10.50
C SER A 5 -1.58 5.70 11.96
N LEU A 6 -1.31 4.44 12.21
CA LEU A 6 -0.94 3.94 13.54
C LEU A 6 0.36 4.59 14.04
N GLY A 7 0.79 4.26 15.22
CA GLY A 7 2.11 4.67 15.74
C GLY A 7 3.27 4.14 14.90
N VAL A 8 4.46 4.66 15.14
CA VAL A 8 5.70 4.19 14.49
C VAL A 8 5.98 2.74 14.89
N PRO A 9 6.10 1.80 13.93
CA PRO A 9 6.13 0.37 14.25
C PRO A 9 7.47 -0.13 14.80
N THR A 10 8.54 0.65 14.66
CA THR A 10 9.90 0.27 15.09
C THR A 10 10.60 1.40 15.83
N ALA A 11 11.55 1.07 16.70
CA ALA A 11 12.45 2.00 17.33
C ALA A 11 13.92 1.54 17.06
N PRO A 12 14.71 2.29 16.26
CA PRO A 12 14.34 3.56 15.63
C PRO A 12 13.33 3.40 14.48
N GLY A 13 12.66 4.49 14.11
CA GLY A 13 11.76 4.58 12.96
C GLY A 13 12.20 5.69 12.01
N LEU A 14 12.04 5.49 10.70
CA LEU A 14 12.36 6.54 9.71
C LEU A 14 11.55 7.82 9.97
N TYR A 15 10.32 7.67 10.41
CA TYR A 15 9.42 8.78 10.74
C TYR A 15 10.03 9.73 11.76
N ASP A 16 10.64 9.18 12.83
CA ASP A 16 11.28 9.97 13.89
C ASP A 16 12.63 10.52 13.42
N ILE A 17 13.45 9.68 12.73
CA ILE A 17 14.78 10.06 12.23
C ILE A 17 14.70 11.23 11.23
N ALA A 18 13.69 11.24 10.37
CA ALA A 18 13.48 12.24 9.34
C ALA A 18 12.66 13.46 9.81
N ASP A 19 12.25 13.49 11.08
CA ASP A 19 11.39 14.54 11.66
C ASP A 19 10.18 14.89 10.79
N VAL A 20 9.47 13.85 10.35
CA VAL A 20 8.33 14.01 9.41
C VAL A 20 7.21 14.85 10.01
N THR A 21 7.07 14.86 11.35
CA THR A 21 6.07 15.63 12.06
C THR A 21 6.15 17.13 11.81
N SER A 22 7.35 17.66 11.59
CA SER A 22 7.55 19.09 11.36
C SER A 22 6.94 19.58 10.04
N GLY A 23 6.68 18.69 9.09
CA GLY A 23 6.21 19.01 7.74
C GLY A 23 4.76 18.66 7.42
N ILE A 24 4.05 17.95 8.30
CA ILE A 24 2.70 17.45 8.02
C ILE A 24 1.74 17.64 9.23
N ARG A 25 0.43 17.66 8.94
CA ARG A 25 -0.58 17.37 9.96
C ARG A 25 -0.58 15.88 10.23
N ASP A 26 -0.10 15.45 11.39
CA ASP A 26 -0.06 14.04 11.79
C ASP A 26 -1.30 13.68 12.60
N VAL A 27 -2.06 12.70 12.14
CA VAL A 27 -3.24 12.16 12.81
C VAL A 27 -3.04 10.68 13.08
N ARG A 28 -3.08 10.28 14.34
CA ARG A 28 -2.96 8.88 14.73
C ARG A 28 -4.31 8.21 14.76
N GLY A 29 -4.45 7.12 13.99
CA GLY A 29 -5.68 6.36 13.92
C GLY A 29 -5.50 5.06 13.13
N ASP A 30 -6.50 4.21 13.23
CA ASP A 30 -6.57 2.92 12.54
C ASP A 30 -7.54 3.03 11.36
N ILE A 31 -7.12 2.58 10.17
CA ILE A 31 -7.99 2.58 8.98
C ILE A 31 -9.21 1.66 9.11
N ARG A 32 -9.23 0.78 10.12
CA ARG A 32 -10.39 -0.05 10.47
C ARG A 32 -11.48 0.73 11.22
N ASP A 33 -11.12 1.87 11.81
CA ASP A 33 -12.07 2.81 12.45
C ASP A 33 -12.62 3.79 11.39
N LEU A 34 -13.71 3.38 10.74
CA LEU A 34 -14.35 4.17 9.69
C LEU A 34 -14.81 5.54 10.21
N ASP A 35 -15.37 5.60 11.41
CA ASP A 35 -15.92 6.85 11.95
C ASP A 35 -14.81 7.88 12.22
N HIS A 36 -13.66 7.44 12.73
CA HIS A 36 -12.50 8.31 12.92
C HIS A 36 -11.92 8.75 11.58
N LEU A 37 -11.73 7.83 10.65
CA LEU A 37 -11.22 8.14 9.31
C LEU A 37 -12.12 9.15 8.59
N GLN A 38 -13.44 8.96 8.64
CA GLN A 38 -14.42 9.85 8.02
C GLN A 38 -14.39 11.27 8.63
N ARG A 39 -14.21 11.40 9.94
CA ARG A 39 -14.01 12.71 10.58
C ARG A 39 -12.78 13.43 10.03
N VAL A 40 -11.67 12.71 9.89
CA VAL A 40 -10.42 13.27 9.33
C VAL A 40 -10.61 13.74 7.89
N PHE A 41 -11.28 12.94 7.04
CA PHE A 41 -11.61 13.34 5.67
C PHE A 41 -12.51 14.60 5.63
N THR A 42 -13.51 14.65 6.49
CA THR A 42 -14.44 15.81 6.59
C THR A 42 -13.71 17.08 7.02
N GLU A 43 -12.80 16.98 7.98
CA GLU A 43 -12.06 18.13 8.51
C GLU A 43 -10.95 18.60 7.57
N PHE A 44 -10.18 17.68 6.99
CA PHE A 44 -9.04 18.01 6.16
C PHE A 44 -9.42 18.32 4.71
N ARG A 45 -10.52 17.71 4.20
CA ARG A 45 -11.02 17.83 2.82
C ARG A 45 -9.92 17.58 1.79
N PRO A 46 -9.34 16.36 1.74
CA PRO A 46 -8.27 16.04 0.80
C PRO A 46 -8.78 16.12 -0.64
N GLU A 47 -7.93 16.58 -1.56
CA GLU A 47 -8.17 16.54 -2.99
C GLU A 47 -7.49 15.33 -3.65
N ILE A 48 -6.35 14.91 -3.07
CA ILE A 48 -5.59 13.73 -3.51
C ILE A 48 -5.40 12.79 -2.32
N VAL A 49 -5.61 11.49 -2.55
CA VAL A 49 -5.47 10.45 -1.52
C VAL A 49 -4.49 9.38 -1.98
N PHE A 50 -3.48 9.10 -1.15
CA PHE A 50 -2.59 7.95 -1.30
C PHE A 50 -2.88 6.95 -0.17
N HIS A 51 -3.39 5.77 -0.51
CA HIS A 51 -3.65 4.71 0.45
C HIS A 51 -2.49 3.71 0.48
N LEU A 52 -1.53 3.96 1.38
CA LEU A 52 -0.35 3.10 1.60
C LEU A 52 -0.48 2.21 2.85
N ALA A 53 -1.50 2.45 3.68
CA ALA A 53 -1.66 1.73 4.93
C ALA A 53 -2.00 0.24 4.68
N ALA A 54 -1.27 -0.64 5.34
CA ALA A 54 -1.48 -2.08 5.24
C ALA A 54 -0.82 -2.82 6.41
N GLN A 55 -1.22 -4.08 6.64
CA GLN A 55 -0.37 -5.08 7.29
C GLN A 55 0.48 -5.74 6.18
N PRO A 56 1.79 -5.42 6.04
CA PRO A 56 2.57 -5.79 4.86
C PRO A 56 3.44 -7.05 5.05
N ILE A 57 3.45 -7.66 6.24
CA ILE A 57 4.36 -8.75 6.59
C ILE A 57 3.69 -10.10 6.34
N VAL A 58 4.19 -10.86 5.36
CA VAL A 58 3.64 -12.17 4.99
C VAL A 58 3.60 -13.13 6.19
N ARG A 59 4.67 -13.21 6.99
CA ARG A 59 4.69 -14.10 8.16
C ARG A 59 3.64 -13.72 9.21
N GLU A 60 3.40 -12.43 9.39
CA GLU A 60 2.36 -11.95 10.30
C GLU A 60 0.96 -12.32 9.79
N SER A 61 0.75 -12.35 8.48
CA SER A 61 -0.53 -12.77 7.91
C SER A 61 -0.89 -14.23 8.20
N TYR A 62 0.11 -15.10 8.37
CA TYR A 62 -0.11 -16.49 8.83
C TYR A 62 -0.41 -16.58 10.32
N ARG A 63 0.14 -15.69 11.15
CA ARG A 63 -0.11 -15.64 12.59
C ARG A 63 -1.46 -15.02 12.92
N ASN A 64 -1.78 -13.93 12.24
CA ASN A 64 -2.96 -13.10 12.45
C ASN A 64 -3.71 -12.83 11.14
N PRO A 65 -4.33 -13.86 10.52
CA PRO A 65 -5.00 -13.67 9.22
C PRO A 65 -6.21 -12.73 9.34
N VAL A 66 -7.00 -12.80 10.40
CA VAL A 66 -8.16 -11.92 10.61
C VAL A 66 -7.72 -10.45 10.59
N TYR A 67 -6.72 -10.09 11.39
CA TYR A 67 -6.17 -8.74 11.42
C TYR A 67 -5.67 -8.29 10.04
N THR A 68 -5.05 -9.22 9.28
CA THR A 68 -4.56 -8.93 7.94
C THR A 68 -5.70 -8.59 6.98
N TYR A 69 -6.79 -9.36 6.99
CA TYR A 69 -7.96 -9.07 6.15
C TYR A 69 -8.72 -7.82 6.63
N GLU A 70 -8.90 -7.64 7.92
CA GLU A 70 -9.53 -6.43 8.46
C GLU A 70 -8.76 -5.17 8.03
N THR A 71 -7.43 -5.20 8.11
CA THR A 71 -6.60 -4.05 7.74
C THR A 71 -6.55 -3.86 6.23
N ASN A 72 -6.22 -4.90 5.47
CA ASN A 72 -5.92 -4.77 4.05
C ASN A 72 -7.18 -4.70 3.19
N VAL A 73 -8.25 -5.41 3.56
CA VAL A 73 -9.50 -5.42 2.79
C VAL A 73 -10.47 -4.39 3.36
N MET A 74 -10.88 -4.57 4.62
CA MET A 74 -11.86 -3.65 5.21
C MET A 74 -11.31 -2.25 5.38
N GLY A 75 -10.03 -2.09 5.73
CA GLY A 75 -9.37 -0.78 5.75
C GLY A 75 -9.38 -0.10 4.38
N THR A 76 -9.15 -0.85 3.30
CA THR A 76 -9.27 -0.31 1.93
C THR A 76 -10.72 0.07 1.59
N VAL A 77 -11.69 -0.75 1.98
CA VAL A 77 -13.13 -0.43 1.81
C VAL A 77 -13.48 0.85 2.58
N ASN A 78 -13.01 1.01 3.80
CA ASN A 78 -13.22 2.22 4.60
C ASN A 78 -12.64 3.48 3.92
N VAL A 79 -11.42 3.37 3.37
CA VAL A 79 -10.81 4.48 2.61
C VAL A 79 -11.64 4.81 1.36
N LEU A 80 -12.07 3.80 0.60
CA LEU A 80 -12.92 3.99 -0.59
C LEU A 80 -14.26 4.63 -0.23
N GLU A 81 -14.84 4.27 0.91
CA GLU A 81 -16.08 4.86 1.40
C GLU A 81 -15.89 6.32 1.81
N CYS A 82 -14.79 6.65 2.49
CA CYS A 82 -14.45 8.05 2.79
C CYS A 82 -14.23 8.87 1.50
N ILE A 83 -13.56 8.31 0.49
CA ILE A 83 -13.38 8.94 -0.82
C ILE A 83 -14.75 9.21 -1.47
N ARG A 84 -15.65 8.21 -1.45
CA ARG A 84 -17.00 8.32 -2.03
C ARG A 84 -17.86 9.40 -1.39
N GLN A 85 -17.68 9.62 -0.09
CA GLN A 85 -18.47 10.59 0.71
C GLN A 85 -17.83 11.97 0.81
N THR A 86 -16.67 12.21 0.17
CA THR A 86 -15.93 13.47 0.31
C THR A 86 -15.81 14.17 -1.05
N ASP A 87 -16.60 15.21 -1.27
CA ASP A 87 -16.72 15.95 -2.54
C ASP A 87 -15.41 16.59 -3.00
N SER A 88 -14.45 16.82 -2.10
CA SER A 88 -13.18 17.44 -2.46
C SER A 88 -12.20 16.49 -3.13
N VAL A 89 -12.37 15.16 -2.97
CA VAL A 89 -11.44 14.18 -3.56
C VAL A 89 -11.64 14.11 -5.07
N ARG A 90 -10.55 14.29 -5.81
CA ARG A 90 -10.50 14.16 -7.27
C ARG A 90 -9.66 13.01 -7.76
N SER A 91 -8.60 12.68 -7.02
CA SER A 91 -7.63 11.66 -7.40
C SER A 91 -7.27 10.77 -6.21
N ALA A 92 -7.28 9.45 -6.40
CA ALA A 92 -6.84 8.51 -5.37
C ALA A 92 -6.00 7.38 -5.97
N VAL A 93 -4.89 7.04 -5.30
CA VAL A 93 -4.02 5.92 -5.67
C VAL A 93 -3.98 4.93 -4.51
N ILE A 94 -4.42 3.70 -4.77
CA ILE A 94 -4.47 2.61 -3.79
C ILE A 94 -3.29 1.68 -4.05
N ILE A 95 -2.40 1.55 -3.09
CA ILE A 95 -1.17 0.76 -3.24
C ILE A 95 -1.44 -0.69 -2.84
N THR A 96 -1.19 -1.60 -3.79
CA THR A 96 -1.30 -3.03 -3.59
C THR A 96 0.08 -3.70 -3.72
N THR A 97 0.23 -4.78 -4.46
CA THR A 97 1.48 -5.52 -4.57
C THR A 97 1.53 -6.35 -5.85
N ASP A 98 2.72 -6.66 -6.35
CA ASP A 98 2.98 -7.64 -7.40
C ASP A 98 2.46 -9.06 -7.09
N LYS A 99 2.18 -9.35 -5.81
CA LYS A 99 1.75 -10.67 -5.33
C LYS A 99 0.24 -10.91 -5.41
N VAL A 100 -0.50 -9.99 -6.01
CA VAL A 100 -1.96 -10.11 -6.18
C VAL A 100 -2.36 -11.16 -7.21
N TYR A 101 -1.46 -11.53 -8.10
CA TYR A 101 -1.74 -12.44 -9.21
C TYR A 101 -1.77 -13.91 -8.80
N LYS A 102 -2.53 -14.70 -9.54
CA LYS A 102 -2.37 -16.15 -9.53
C LYS A 102 -0.96 -16.50 -10.03
N ASN A 103 -0.13 -17.06 -9.15
CA ASN A 103 1.22 -17.41 -9.50
C ASN A 103 1.26 -18.67 -10.40
N ASN A 104 1.54 -18.50 -11.67
CA ASN A 104 1.69 -19.59 -12.63
C ASN A 104 3.14 -20.10 -12.75
N GLU A 105 4.09 -19.53 -12.03
CA GLU A 105 5.53 -19.86 -12.05
C GLU A 105 6.13 -19.92 -13.46
N TRP A 106 5.66 -19.08 -14.37
CA TRP A 106 6.16 -18.97 -15.73
C TRP A 106 7.24 -17.90 -15.86
N VAL A 107 7.90 -17.85 -17.02
CA VAL A 107 9.01 -16.92 -17.28
C VAL A 107 8.57 -15.53 -17.72
N TRP A 108 7.28 -15.34 -17.94
CA TRP A 108 6.69 -14.06 -18.39
C TRP A 108 6.31 -13.18 -17.21
N GLY A 109 6.45 -11.86 -17.37
CA GLY A 109 5.86 -10.90 -16.44
C GLY A 109 4.32 -10.94 -16.49
N TYR A 110 3.68 -10.64 -15.37
CA TYR A 110 2.22 -10.52 -15.28
C TYR A 110 1.76 -9.17 -15.85
N ARG A 111 0.61 -9.18 -16.51
CA ARG A 111 -0.08 -8.00 -17.01
C ARG A 111 -1.20 -7.61 -16.06
N GLU A 112 -1.66 -6.36 -16.15
CA GLU A 112 -2.65 -5.81 -15.26
C GLU A 112 -4.02 -6.52 -15.33
N ASP A 113 -4.34 -7.16 -16.45
CA ASP A 113 -5.57 -7.93 -16.71
C ASP A 113 -5.48 -9.43 -16.33
N GLU A 114 -4.33 -9.88 -15.81
CA GLU A 114 -4.16 -11.28 -15.38
C GLU A 114 -4.96 -11.59 -14.11
N PRO A 115 -5.37 -12.87 -13.91
CA PRO A 115 -6.19 -13.29 -12.79
C PRO A 115 -5.59 -12.97 -11.42
N LEU A 116 -6.38 -12.37 -10.55
CA LEU A 116 -6.03 -12.05 -9.18
C LEU A 116 -6.36 -13.24 -8.27
N ASP A 117 -5.33 -13.89 -7.72
CA ASP A 117 -5.45 -15.04 -6.81
C ASP A 117 -4.17 -15.21 -5.98
N GLY A 118 -3.85 -14.23 -5.15
CA GLY A 118 -2.71 -14.29 -4.25
C GLY A 118 -2.78 -15.49 -3.31
N PHE A 119 -1.68 -16.22 -3.16
CA PHE A 119 -1.67 -17.53 -2.52
C PHE A 119 -1.74 -17.48 -0.98
N ASP A 120 -0.92 -16.64 -0.35
CA ASP A 120 -0.89 -16.52 1.11
C ASP A 120 -1.89 -15.47 1.62
N PRO A 121 -2.22 -15.43 2.94
CA PRO A 121 -3.24 -14.51 3.45
C PRO A 121 -2.93 -13.03 3.18
N TYR A 122 -1.66 -12.61 3.17
CA TYR A 122 -1.28 -11.25 2.78
C TYR A 122 -1.56 -11.00 1.29
N SER A 123 -1.02 -11.84 0.42
CA SER A 123 -1.18 -11.72 -1.03
C SER A 123 -2.65 -11.75 -1.44
N ASN A 124 -3.42 -12.69 -0.86
CA ASN A 124 -4.85 -12.81 -1.10
C ASN A 124 -5.63 -11.59 -0.58
N SER A 125 -5.29 -11.05 0.59
CA SER A 125 -5.93 -9.84 1.09
C SER A 125 -5.70 -8.64 0.16
N LYS A 126 -4.54 -8.55 -0.50
CA LYS A 126 -4.26 -7.52 -1.51
C LYS A 126 -5.01 -7.77 -2.81
N SER A 127 -5.19 -9.04 -3.23
CA SER A 127 -6.09 -9.40 -4.35
C SER A 127 -7.52 -8.98 -4.06
N CYS A 128 -8.03 -9.23 -2.85
CA CYS A 128 -9.36 -8.80 -2.42
C CYS A 128 -9.49 -7.26 -2.40
N ALA A 129 -8.44 -6.54 -1.99
CA ALA A 129 -8.42 -5.07 -2.04
C ALA A 129 -8.54 -4.55 -3.49
N GLU A 130 -7.82 -5.16 -4.45
CA GLU A 130 -7.95 -4.86 -5.88
C GLU A 130 -9.40 -5.06 -6.36
N LEU A 131 -10.03 -6.19 -5.99
CA LEU A 131 -11.41 -6.48 -6.35
C LEU A 131 -12.40 -5.49 -5.71
N ALA A 132 -12.14 -5.03 -4.49
CA ALA A 132 -12.93 -3.98 -3.85
C ALA A 132 -12.81 -2.66 -4.62
N VAL A 133 -11.58 -2.25 -5.00
CA VAL A 133 -11.36 -1.05 -5.83
C VAL A 133 -12.08 -1.18 -7.17
N HIS A 134 -11.98 -2.34 -7.84
CA HIS A 134 -12.69 -2.61 -9.10
C HIS A 134 -14.21 -2.44 -8.94
N SER A 135 -14.77 -2.99 -7.88
CA SER A 135 -16.21 -2.86 -7.57
C SER A 135 -16.61 -1.40 -7.35
N TYR A 136 -15.85 -0.64 -6.55
CA TYR A 136 -16.14 0.77 -6.29
C TYR A 136 -16.00 1.64 -7.55
N ARG A 137 -14.97 1.42 -8.36
CA ARG A 137 -14.79 2.11 -9.65
C ARG A 137 -16.02 1.92 -10.54
N ASN A 138 -16.47 0.67 -10.70
CA ASN A 138 -17.60 0.37 -11.58
C ASN A 138 -18.95 0.81 -11.03
N SER A 139 -19.10 0.85 -9.70
CA SER A 139 -20.38 1.16 -9.07
C SER A 139 -20.59 2.63 -8.75
N PHE A 140 -19.52 3.34 -8.37
CA PHE A 140 -19.62 4.67 -7.79
C PHE A 140 -18.78 5.74 -8.49
N PHE A 141 -17.70 5.35 -9.21
CA PHE A 141 -16.73 6.29 -9.76
C PHE A 141 -16.70 6.32 -11.30
N GLN A 142 -17.86 6.13 -11.95
CA GLN A 142 -17.95 6.11 -13.41
C GLN A 142 -18.25 7.48 -14.03
N LYS A 143 -18.84 8.41 -13.27
CA LYS A 143 -19.23 9.73 -13.77
C LYS A 143 -18.06 10.71 -13.76
N ASP A 144 -18.10 11.70 -14.63
CA ASP A 144 -17.03 12.71 -14.75
C ASP A 144 -16.84 13.57 -13.49
N ASP A 145 -17.86 13.70 -12.68
CA ASP A 145 -17.85 14.44 -11.42
C ASP A 145 -17.43 13.61 -10.20
N THR A 146 -17.05 12.33 -10.42
CA THR A 146 -16.58 11.45 -9.34
C THR A 146 -15.06 11.31 -9.34
N PRO A 147 -14.43 10.90 -8.20
CA PRO A 147 -12.99 10.73 -8.13
C PRO A 147 -12.42 9.75 -9.16
N ALA A 148 -11.24 10.05 -9.69
CA ALA A 148 -10.42 9.11 -10.44
C ALA A 148 -9.64 8.22 -9.47
N VAL A 149 -9.78 6.90 -9.57
CA VAL A 149 -9.18 5.94 -8.63
C VAL A 149 -8.37 4.89 -9.37
N SER A 150 -7.09 4.78 -9.03
CA SER A 150 -6.15 3.79 -9.59
C SER A 150 -5.63 2.85 -8.52
N THR A 151 -5.17 1.66 -8.94
CA THR A 151 -4.28 0.83 -8.11
C THR A 151 -2.87 0.82 -8.67
N ALA A 152 -1.88 0.63 -7.79
CA ALA A 152 -0.48 0.48 -8.18
C ALA A 152 0.13 -0.73 -7.45
N ARG A 153 0.74 -1.63 -8.22
CA ARG A 153 1.22 -2.95 -7.81
C ARG A 153 2.74 -2.97 -7.81
N ALA A 154 3.36 -2.45 -6.76
CA ALA A 154 4.81 -2.47 -6.65
C ALA A 154 5.35 -3.84 -6.25
N GLY A 155 6.55 -4.18 -6.74
CA GLY A 155 7.34 -5.32 -6.29
C GLY A 155 7.99 -5.10 -4.92
N ASN A 156 9.18 -5.66 -4.72
CA ASN A 156 9.92 -5.46 -3.47
C ASN A 156 10.57 -4.07 -3.46
N VAL A 157 10.11 -3.23 -2.55
CA VAL A 157 10.62 -1.86 -2.37
C VAL A 157 11.66 -1.85 -1.28
N ILE A 158 12.82 -1.24 -1.54
CA ILE A 158 13.93 -1.08 -0.59
C ILE A 158 14.32 0.39 -0.45
N GLY A 159 14.80 0.75 0.75
CA GLY A 159 15.27 2.11 1.04
C GLY A 159 15.87 2.19 2.43
N GLY A 160 16.54 3.29 2.74
CA GLY A 160 17.04 3.56 4.08
C GLY A 160 15.88 3.71 5.09
N GLY A 161 16.16 3.38 6.37
CA GLY A 161 15.20 3.56 7.45
C GLY A 161 14.14 2.47 7.58
N ASP A 162 14.25 1.35 6.86
CA ASP A 162 13.45 0.16 7.11
C ASP A 162 14.10 -0.71 8.20
N PHE A 163 13.48 -0.75 9.37
CA PHE A 163 13.94 -1.55 10.51
C PHE A 163 13.02 -2.76 10.80
N ALA A 164 12.09 -3.06 9.91
CA ALA A 164 11.13 -4.15 10.11
C ALA A 164 11.83 -5.52 10.14
N SER A 165 11.33 -6.40 11.01
CA SER A 165 11.77 -7.80 11.05
C SER A 165 11.20 -8.60 9.88
N ASP A 166 11.81 -9.76 9.60
CA ASP A 166 11.37 -10.66 8.54
C ASP A 166 11.46 -10.08 7.11
N ARG A 167 12.31 -9.06 6.93
CA ARG A 167 12.66 -8.49 5.62
C ARG A 167 14.13 -8.69 5.33
N ILE A 168 14.45 -9.12 4.11
CA ILE A 168 15.81 -9.57 3.75
C ILE A 168 16.85 -8.47 3.94
N ILE A 169 16.61 -7.24 3.50
CA ILE A 169 17.63 -6.17 3.60
C ILE A 169 17.86 -5.75 5.05
N PRO A 170 16.84 -5.44 5.87
CA PRO A 170 17.03 -5.21 7.29
C PRO A 170 17.69 -6.39 8.04
N ASP A 171 17.35 -7.64 7.68
CA ASP A 171 17.95 -8.81 8.27
C ASP A 171 19.43 -8.95 7.91
N CYS A 172 19.82 -8.63 6.67
CA CYS A 172 21.22 -8.56 6.25
C CYS A 172 22.01 -7.51 7.03
N VAL A 173 21.45 -6.31 7.21
CA VAL A 173 22.13 -5.24 7.98
C VAL A 173 22.33 -5.68 9.42
N ARG A 174 21.30 -6.24 10.07
CA ARG A 174 21.42 -6.77 11.45
C ARG A 174 22.46 -7.89 11.58
N ALA A 175 22.53 -8.80 10.60
CA ALA A 175 23.53 -9.85 10.59
C ALA A 175 24.97 -9.32 10.47
N MET A 176 25.18 -8.27 9.69
CA MET A 176 26.47 -7.58 9.58
C MET A 176 26.84 -6.88 10.88
N GLU A 177 25.92 -6.17 11.50
CA GLU A 177 26.13 -5.44 12.76
C GLU A 177 26.40 -6.39 13.93
N SER A 178 25.81 -7.60 13.94
CA SER A 178 26.06 -8.61 14.98
C SER A 178 27.48 -9.18 14.96
N GLY A 179 28.27 -8.91 13.92
CA GLY A 179 29.67 -9.31 13.81
C GLY A 179 29.91 -10.78 13.45
N ASN A 180 28.88 -11.60 13.32
CA ASN A 180 29.02 -13.02 12.94
C ASN A 180 29.11 -13.25 11.43
N GLY A 181 28.77 -12.22 10.61
CA GLY A 181 28.87 -12.27 9.16
C GLY A 181 27.97 -13.30 8.46
N VAL A 182 27.08 -13.96 9.21
CA VAL A 182 26.20 -15.01 8.68
C VAL A 182 24.80 -14.46 8.48
N ILE A 183 24.30 -14.58 7.23
CA ILE A 183 22.94 -14.22 6.86
C ILE A 183 22.15 -15.50 6.68
N GLU A 184 21.11 -15.67 7.48
CA GLU A 184 20.20 -16.81 7.34
C GLU A 184 19.15 -16.50 6.27
N VAL A 185 19.19 -17.19 5.13
CA VAL A 185 18.26 -17.04 4.02
C VAL A 185 17.32 -18.23 3.94
N ARG A 186 16.02 -17.98 4.05
CA ARG A 186 15.00 -19.05 4.09
C ARG A 186 14.69 -19.66 2.73
N ASN A 187 14.75 -18.88 1.65
CA ASN A 187 14.54 -19.33 0.29
C ASN A 187 15.58 -18.70 -0.64
N PRO A 188 16.77 -19.34 -0.76
CA PRO A 188 17.88 -18.79 -1.53
C PRO A 188 17.66 -18.80 -3.06
N PHE A 189 16.69 -19.56 -3.53
CA PHE A 189 16.39 -19.70 -4.98
C PHE A 189 15.28 -18.76 -5.44
N SER A 190 14.65 -18.02 -4.52
CA SER A 190 13.59 -17.09 -4.88
C SER A 190 14.14 -15.84 -5.56
N THR A 191 13.66 -15.56 -6.76
CA THR A 191 13.92 -14.28 -7.45
C THR A 191 12.86 -13.27 -7.09
N ARG A 192 13.26 -11.98 -6.96
CA ARG A 192 12.35 -10.88 -6.63
C ARG A 192 12.76 -9.62 -7.39
N PRO A 193 11.79 -8.85 -7.91
CA PRO A 193 12.06 -7.53 -8.47
C PRO A 193 12.28 -6.54 -7.32
N TYR A 194 13.51 -6.05 -7.18
CA TYR A 194 13.82 -4.99 -6.21
C TYR A 194 13.91 -3.64 -6.89
N GLN A 195 13.33 -2.63 -6.26
CA GLN A 195 13.41 -1.25 -6.70
C GLN A 195 13.61 -0.31 -5.51
N HIS A 196 14.28 0.80 -5.74
CA HIS A 196 14.46 1.81 -4.70
C HIS A 196 13.13 2.52 -4.42
N VAL A 197 12.85 2.83 -3.15
CA VAL A 197 11.58 3.41 -2.70
C VAL A 197 11.15 4.67 -3.46
N LEU A 198 12.09 5.47 -3.93
CA LEU A 198 11.80 6.68 -4.71
C LEU A 198 11.20 6.39 -6.09
N GLU A 199 11.47 5.21 -6.67
CA GLU A 199 10.90 4.80 -7.97
C GLU A 199 9.38 4.65 -7.90
N PRO A 200 8.82 3.76 -7.04
CA PRO A 200 7.38 3.63 -6.95
C PRO A 200 6.71 4.90 -6.40
N LEU A 201 7.35 5.64 -5.48
CA LEU A 201 6.78 6.89 -4.99
C LEU A 201 6.64 7.94 -6.10
N ALA A 202 7.63 8.06 -6.98
CA ALA A 202 7.55 8.93 -8.15
C ALA A 202 6.40 8.48 -9.09
N ALA A 203 6.29 7.17 -9.35
CA ALA A 203 5.20 6.62 -10.17
C ALA A 203 3.82 6.91 -9.55
N TYR A 204 3.65 6.74 -8.23
CA TYR A 204 2.37 7.03 -7.57
C TYR A 204 1.98 8.52 -7.70
N MET A 205 2.93 9.42 -7.55
CA MET A 205 2.70 10.86 -7.75
C MET A 205 2.32 11.18 -9.20
N MET A 206 3.01 10.56 -10.17
CA MET A 206 2.69 10.73 -11.60
C MET A 206 1.30 10.19 -11.94
N ILE A 207 0.90 9.04 -11.40
CA ILE A 207 -0.45 8.50 -11.58
C ILE A 207 -1.48 9.48 -11.01
N ALA A 208 -1.26 9.98 -9.79
CA ALA A 208 -2.17 10.92 -9.15
C ALA A 208 -2.30 12.23 -9.94
N GLU A 209 -1.20 12.76 -10.47
CA GLU A 209 -1.18 13.95 -11.32
C GLU A 209 -1.92 13.72 -12.64
N LYS A 210 -1.59 12.63 -13.34
CA LYS A 210 -2.19 12.36 -14.65
C LYS A 210 -3.69 12.10 -14.57
N GLN A 211 -4.15 11.31 -13.61
CA GLN A 211 -5.59 11.09 -13.44
C GLN A 211 -6.35 12.31 -12.87
N TRP A 212 -5.63 13.26 -12.25
CA TRP A 212 -6.17 14.57 -11.90
C TRP A 212 -6.41 15.44 -13.12
N GLU A 213 -5.45 15.43 -14.06
CA GLU A 213 -5.54 16.18 -15.32
C GLU A 213 -6.60 15.58 -16.26
N ASP A 214 -6.56 14.27 -16.40
CA ASP A 214 -7.46 13.51 -17.28
C ASP A 214 -7.80 12.15 -16.66
N ARG A 215 -9.06 11.98 -16.38
CA ARG A 215 -9.64 10.82 -15.76
C ARG A 215 -9.40 9.49 -16.53
N GLN A 216 -9.15 9.55 -17.86
CA GLN A 216 -8.82 8.36 -18.66
C GLN A 216 -7.58 7.59 -18.13
N TYR A 217 -6.71 8.28 -17.38
CA TYR A 217 -5.54 7.65 -16.73
C TYR A 217 -5.86 6.91 -15.42
N ALA A 218 -7.12 6.86 -15.00
CA ALA A 218 -7.49 6.03 -13.86
C ALA A 218 -7.54 4.56 -14.28
N ASP A 219 -6.52 3.77 -13.86
CA ASP A 219 -6.39 2.38 -14.25
C ASP A 219 -5.63 1.55 -13.18
N TYR A 220 -5.32 0.30 -13.53
CA TYR A 220 -4.48 -0.61 -12.75
C TYR A 220 -3.07 -0.56 -13.33
N TYR A 221 -2.04 -0.42 -12.48
CA TYR A 221 -0.65 -0.24 -12.91
C TYR A 221 0.27 -1.25 -12.21
N ASN A 222 1.20 -1.85 -12.99
CA ASN A 222 2.30 -2.67 -12.47
C ASN A 222 3.57 -1.85 -12.23
#